data_1cc18065d25960fc50db8d49f823c068
#
_entry.id   1cc18065d25960fc50db8d49f823c068
#
_cell.length_a   1.000
_cell.length_b   1.000
_cell.length_c   1.000
_cell.angle_alpha   90.00
_cell.angle_beta   90.00
_cell.angle_gamma   90.00
#
_symmetry.space_group_name_H-M   'P 1'
#
loop_
_entity.id
_entity.type
_entity.pdbx_description
1 polymer ?
#
loop_
_entity_poly.entity_id
_entity_poly.type
_entity_poly.pdbx_seq_one_letter_code
_entity_poly.pdbx_strand_id
1 'polypeptide(L)'
;MRTFILSCALALGSLSTFAQGYQFTDVVKVPATPVKNQASTGTCWCFATTSFMESELLRMGKGTYDLSEMFIVRQKYMNQLQDNYVRQGRGNIGQGSLSHTFMNAFNQVGIVPEEVYSGINYDSDRHNHAEMVKYIKAIATTAVDMKKRSPEYYKLIDNLFDTYLGKLPEKFTYQGKEYTPKTFAASLGLNMDDYIELTSFTHHPYYQKFEVEVPDNWEHAQMYNLPLNEMMEVADYALNNGYTVCWDGDVSEKGFSFKNGVAINPEVKKVEDYSTTDRARFEKMDEKERLEEVYKFEKPFPEVN
;
A
#
# COMPACT_ATOMS: atom_id res chain seq x y z
N MET A 1 4.15 85.04 -1.65
CA MET A 1 3.29 83.94 -1.22
C MET A 1 3.80 82.64 -1.87
N ARG A 2 4.50 81.80 -1.14
CA ARG A 2 4.98 80.50 -1.62
C ARG A 2 4.24 79.41 -0.83
N THR A 3 3.42 78.65 -1.53
CA THR A 3 2.62 77.61 -0.99
C THR A 3 3.45 76.32 -0.90
N PHE A 4 3.70 75.85 0.28
CA PHE A 4 4.35 74.54 0.51
C PHE A 4 3.25 73.44 0.42
N ILE A 5 3.40 72.53 -0.54
CA ILE A 5 2.60 71.31 -0.63
C ILE A 5 3.37 70.24 0.11
N LEU A 6 2.79 69.76 1.23
CA LEU A 6 3.29 68.66 2.03
C LEU A 6 2.74 67.34 1.47
N SER A 7 3.56 66.58 0.78
CA SER A 7 3.20 65.26 0.29
C SER A 7 3.43 64.22 1.40
N CYS A 8 2.35 63.74 2.02
CA CYS A 8 2.40 62.53 2.87
C CYS A 8 2.47 61.27 1.99
N ALA A 9 3.64 60.67 1.92
CA ALA A 9 3.78 59.32 1.36
C ALA A 9 3.36 58.29 2.43
N LEU A 10 2.15 57.73 2.26
CA LEU A 10 1.75 56.53 3.00
C LEU A 10 2.55 55.34 2.48
N ALA A 11 3.55 54.90 3.24
CA ALA A 11 4.18 53.61 3.04
C ALA A 11 3.23 52.50 3.53
N LEU A 12 2.45 51.92 2.60
CA LEU A 12 1.79 50.65 2.83
C LEU A 12 2.84 49.54 2.91
N GLY A 13 3.30 49.23 4.11
CA GLY A 13 4.03 48.03 4.40
C GLY A 13 3.10 46.84 4.22
N SER A 14 3.22 46.11 3.11
CA SER A 14 2.63 44.81 2.94
C SER A 14 3.26 43.87 3.95
N LEU A 15 2.57 43.62 5.07
CA LEU A 15 2.84 42.52 5.97
C LEU A 15 2.54 41.23 5.19
N SER A 16 3.54 40.67 4.56
CA SER A 16 3.49 39.29 4.07
C SER A 16 3.39 38.41 5.31
N THR A 17 2.19 38.03 5.69
CA THR A 17 1.96 36.92 6.60
C THR A 17 2.41 35.65 5.87
N PHE A 18 3.67 35.27 6.07
CA PHE A 18 4.09 33.92 5.74
C PHE A 18 3.25 32.99 6.61
N ALA A 19 2.34 32.25 6.01
CA ALA A 19 1.72 31.14 6.65
C ALA A 19 2.89 30.21 7.07
N GLN A 20 3.12 30.13 8.37
CA GLN A 20 4.16 29.27 8.92
C GLN A 20 3.69 27.83 8.68
N GLY A 21 4.15 27.23 7.59
CA GLY A 21 3.94 25.79 7.31
C GLY A 21 4.66 24.96 8.37
N TYR A 22 4.25 23.71 8.49
CA TYR A 22 4.94 22.75 9.35
C TYR A 22 6.40 22.66 8.94
N GLN A 23 7.30 22.74 9.92
CA GLN A 23 8.73 22.54 9.72
C GLN A 23 9.10 21.18 10.29
N PHE A 24 9.67 20.32 9.45
CA PHE A 24 10.15 19.01 9.84
C PHE A 24 11.67 19.00 9.93
N THR A 25 12.18 18.25 10.89
CA THR A 25 13.61 17.96 11.02
C THR A 25 13.81 16.47 10.81
N ASP A 26 14.71 16.12 9.90
CA ASP A 26 15.09 14.72 9.70
C ASP A 26 15.84 14.22 10.95
N VAL A 27 15.23 13.29 11.68
CA VAL A 27 15.85 12.64 12.84
C VAL A 27 16.69 11.44 12.39
N VAL A 28 16.13 10.62 11.52
CA VAL A 28 16.78 9.46 10.91
C VAL A 28 16.47 9.44 9.42
N LYS A 29 17.49 9.18 8.59
CA LYS A 29 17.33 8.99 7.16
C LYS A 29 18.03 7.70 6.72
N VAL A 30 17.25 6.69 6.41
CA VAL A 30 17.74 5.42 5.89
C VAL A 30 17.75 5.46 4.35
N PRO A 31 18.82 4.99 3.68
CA PRO A 31 18.84 4.91 2.23
C PRO A 31 17.71 4.03 1.68
N ALA A 32 17.04 4.53 0.64
CA ALA A 32 15.97 3.82 -0.05
C ALA A 32 16.09 4.05 -1.57
N THR A 33 15.49 3.17 -2.36
CA THR A 33 15.36 3.35 -3.81
C THR A 33 14.35 4.46 -4.14
N PRO A 34 14.39 5.05 -5.36
CA PRO A 34 13.41 6.06 -5.76
C PRO A 34 11.98 5.55 -5.69
N VAL A 35 11.06 6.45 -5.33
CA VAL A 35 9.61 6.14 -5.32
C VAL A 35 9.12 5.82 -6.72
N LYS A 36 8.41 4.71 -6.87
CA LYS A 36 7.79 4.27 -8.11
C LYS A 36 6.29 4.60 -8.13
N ASN A 37 5.74 4.76 -9.33
CA ASN A 37 4.36 5.15 -9.53
C ASN A 37 3.49 3.96 -9.93
N GLN A 38 2.62 3.51 -9.02
CA GLN A 38 1.64 2.45 -9.32
C GLN A 38 0.56 2.85 -10.31
N ALA A 39 0.44 4.13 -10.65
CA ALA A 39 -0.56 4.72 -11.54
C ALA A 39 -2.01 4.30 -11.19
N SER A 40 -2.79 3.80 -12.17
CA SER A 40 -4.21 3.46 -11.99
C SER A 40 -4.40 2.01 -11.55
N THR A 41 -3.75 1.63 -10.44
CA THR A 41 -3.90 0.30 -9.84
C THR A 41 -4.04 0.39 -8.32
N GLY A 42 -4.65 -0.62 -7.72
CA GLY A 42 -4.70 -0.81 -6.26
C GLY A 42 -3.58 -1.74 -5.77
N THR A 43 -2.35 -1.55 -6.26
CA THR A 43 -1.19 -2.41 -5.96
C THR A 43 -0.16 -1.74 -5.06
N CYS A 44 -0.57 -0.72 -4.28
CA CYS A 44 0.27 0.02 -3.33
C CYS A 44 1.03 -0.91 -2.38
N TRP A 45 0.38 -1.93 -1.88
CA TRP A 45 0.98 -2.97 -1.04
C TRP A 45 2.23 -3.61 -1.67
N CYS A 46 2.20 -3.88 -2.99
CA CYS A 46 3.31 -4.49 -3.70
C CYS A 46 4.44 -3.48 -3.93
N PHE A 47 4.11 -2.24 -4.35
CA PHE A 47 5.10 -1.17 -4.55
C PHE A 47 5.82 -0.83 -3.25
N ALA A 48 5.09 -0.72 -2.14
CA ALA A 48 5.67 -0.45 -0.83
C ALA A 48 6.58 -1.59 -0.36
N THR A 49 6.12 -2.84 -0.47
CA THR A 49 6.92 -4.00 -0.06
C THR A 49 8.13 -4.20 -0.97
N THR A 50 8.01 -3.97 -2.29
CA THR A 50 9.16 -4.02 -3.20
C THR A 50 10.22 -2.98 -2.81
N SER A 51 9.81 -1.73 -2.57
CA SER A 51 10.71 -0.66 -2.11
C SER A 51 11.39 -1.01 -0.78
N PHE A 52 10.66 -1.64 0.14
CA PHE A 52 11.22 -2.15 1.40
C PHE A 52 12.29 -3.22 1.14
N MET A 53 12.03 -4.20 0.27
CA MET A 53 12.99 -5.26 -0.07
C MET A 53 14.22 -4.71 -0.82
N GLU A 54 14.04 -3.73 -1.70
CA GLU A 54 15.15 -3.03 -2.36
C GLU A 54 16.02 -2.27 -1.35
N SER A 55 15.39 -1.65 -0.34
CA SER A 55 16.10 -0.98 0.76
C SER A 55 16.89 -1.97 1.62
N GLU A 56 16.35 -3.17 1.85
CA GLU A 56 17.07 -4.26 2.52
C GLU A 56 18.30 -4.70 1.71
N LEU A 57 18.19 -4.80 0.40
CA LEU A 57 19.34 -5.12 -0.47
C LEU A 57 20.43 -4.03 -0.37
N LEU A 58 20.04 -2.75 -0.30
CA LEU A 58 20.97 -1.64 -0.04
C LEU A 58 21.65 -1.81 1.32
N ARG A 59 20.88 -2.07 2.39
CA ARG A 59 21.39 -2.27 3.75
C ARG A 59 22.35 -3.46 3.84
N MET A 60 22.05 -4.55 3.11
CA MET A 60 22.89 -5.75 3.03
C MET A 60 24.15 -5.54 2.17
N GLY A 61 24.35 -4.37 1.56
CA GLY A 61 25.50 -4.11 0.68
C GLY A 61 25.44 -4.85 -0.66
N LYS A 62 24.25 -5.31 -1.07
CA LYS A 62 24.06 -6.02 -2.35
C LYS A 62 24.03 -5.09 -3.56
N GLY A 63 23.87 -3.77 -3.34
CA GLY A 63 23.73 -2.75 -4.37
C GLY A 63 22.28 -2.34 -4.59
N THR A 64 22.08 -1.53 -5.64
CA THR A 64 20.75 -1.02 -6.02
C THR A 64 20.11 -1.97 -7.00
N TYR A 65 18.90 -2.40 -6.69
CA TYR A 65 18.04 -3.22 -7.56
C TYR A 65 16.76 -2.45 -7.86
N ASP A 66 16.18 -2.75 -9.00
CA ASP A 66 14.86 -2.36 -9.44
C ASP A 66 14.08 -3.63 -9.74
N LEU A 67 13.23 -4.05 -8.79
CA LEU A 67 12.53 -5.34 -8.81
C LEU A 67 11.11 -5.16 -9.37
N SER A 68 10.63 -6.15 -10.12
CA SER A 68 9.33 -6.10 -10.75
C SER A 68 8.18 -6.35 -9.76
N GLU A 69 7.39 -5.33 -9.50
CA GLU A 69 6.15 -5.44 -8.74
C GLU A 69 5.13 -6.30 -9.49
N MET A 70 5.05 -6.14 -10.80
CA MET A 70 4.03 -6.81 -11.59
C MET A 70 4.25 -8.32 -11.74
N PHE A 71 5.47 -8.78 -11.59
CA PHE A 71 5.78 -10.20 -11.51
C PHE A 71 5.10 -10.84 -10.27
N ILE A 72 5.17 -10.19 -9.15
CA ILE A 72 4.51 -10.58 -7.90
C ILE A 72 2.98 -10.41 -8.00
N VAL A 73 2.51 -9.28 -8.54
CA VAL A 73 1.08 -8.99 -8.70
C VAL A 73 0.39 -10.04 -9.59
N ARG A 74 1.04 -10.48 -10.68
CA ARG A 74 0.51 -11.56 -11.52
C ARG A 74 0.33 -12.85 -10.72
N GLN A 75 1.32 -13.24 -9.92
CA GLN A 75 1.23 -14.43 -9.08
C GLN A 75 0.13 -14.30 -8.03
N LYS A 76 -0.02 -13.14 -7.42
CA LYS A 76 -1.11 -12.85 -6.49
C LYS A 76 -2.48 -13.07 -7.12
N TYR A 77 -2.71 -12.59 -8.35
CA TYR A 77 -3.98 -12.84 -9.03
C TYR A 77 -4.21 -14.33 -9.29
N MET A 78 -3.18 -15.09 -9.66
CA MET A 78 -3.29 -16.55 -9.80
C MET A 78 -3.69 -17.21 -8.50
N ASN A 79 -3.10 -16.79 -7.39
CA ASN A 79 -3.43 -17.32 -6.06
C ASN A 79 -4.86 -16.97 -5.63
N GLN A 80 -5.32 -15.73 -5.91
CA GLN A 80 -6.71 -15.32 -5.65
C GLN A 80 -7.72 -16.09 -6.49
N LEU A 81 -7.42 -16.40 -7.74
CA LEU A 81 -8.27 -17.25 -8.58
C LEU A 81 -8.39 -18.66 -8.02
N GLN A 82 -7.30 -19.20 -7.47
CA GLN A 82 -7.29 -20.49 -6.80
C GLN A 82 -8.14 -20.45 -5.52
N ASP A 83 -7.90 -19.45 -4.66
CA ASP A 83 -8.63 -19.27 -3.40
C ASP A 83 -10.14 -19.11 -3.66
N ASN A 84 -10.51 -18.22 -4.56
CA ASN A 84 -11.91 -17.99 -4.90
C ASN A 84 -12.62 -19.25 -5.40
N TYR A 85 -11.94 -20.07 -6.21
CA TYR A 85 -12.54 -21.30 -6.72
C TYR A 85 -12.77 -22.34 -5.60
N VAL A 86 -11.78 -22.57 -4.73
CA VAL A 86 -11.91 -23.55 -3.64
C VAL A 86 -12.91 -23.09 -2.58
N ARG A 87 -13.09 -21.78 -2.41
CA ARG A 87 -14.12 -21.17 -1.56
C ARG A 87 -15.47 -20.99 -2.24
N GLN A 88 -15.64 -21.56 -3.43
CA GLN A 88 -16.92 -21.54 -4.17
C GLN A 88 -17.42 -20.10 -4.44
N GLY A 89 -16.53 -19.21 -4.84
CA GLY A 89 -16.85 -17.83 -5.16
C GLY A 89 -16.83 -16.85 -3.97
N ARG A 90 -16.47 -17.31 -2.78
CA ARG A 90 -16.41 -16.48 -1.56
C ARG A 90 -15.01 -15.89 -1.29
N GLY A 91 -14.03 -16.15 -2.16
CA GLY A 91 -12.73 -15.53 -2.09
C GLY A 91 -12.76 -14.07 -2.53
N ASN A 92 -11.83 -13.27 -2.04
CA ASN A 92 -11.68 -11.88 -2.46
C ASN A 92 -10.82 -11.80 -3.73
N ILE A 93 -11.41 -11.42 -4.87
CA ILE A 93 -10.68 -11.08 -6.09
C ILE A 93 -10.67 -9.56 -6.25
N GLY A 94 -9.54 -8.96 -5.99
CA GLY A 94 -9.35 -7.51 -6.04
C GLY A 94 -7.90 -7.14 -6.34
N GLN A 95 -7.59 -5.86 -6.33
CA GLN A 95 -6.22 -5.38 -6.54
C GLN A 95 -5.43 -5.29 -5.24
N GLY A 96 -6.11 -5.01 -4.12
CA GLY A 96 -5.53 -4.91 -2.80
C GLY A 96 -4.96 -6.22 -2.28
N SER A 97 -4.01 -6.11 -1.38
CA SER A 97 -3.40 -7.17 -0.58
C SER A 97 -2.52 -6.55 0.51
N LEU A 98 -1.76 -7.37 1.22
CA LEU A 98 -0.83 -6.93 2.27
C LEU A 98 0.59 -7.46 2.01
N SER A 99 1.56 -7.04 2.80
CA SER A 99 2.98 -7.32 2.57
C SER A 99 3.34 -8.82 2.55
N HIS A 100 2.68 -9.65 3.37
CA HIS A 100 2.89 -11.10 3.36
C HIS A 100 2.61 -11.75 2.00
N THR A 101 1.68 -11.19 1.21
CA THR A 101 1.41 -11.70 -0.14
C THR A 101 2.63 -11.55 -1.06
N PHE A 102 3.41 -10.47 -0.93
CA PHE A 102 4.69 -10.35 -1.62
C PHE A 102 5.64 -11.47 -1.19
N MET A 103 5.80 -11.68 0.11
CA MET A 103 6.70 -12.69 0.67
C MET A 103 6.32 -14.10 0.22
N ASN A 104 5.02 -14.42 0.24
CA ASN A 104 4.48 -15.70 -0.21
C ASN A 104 4.71 -15.91 -1.71
N ALA A 105 4.42 -14.91 -2.55
CA ALA A 105 4.64 -14.98 -3.99
C ALA A 105 6.13 -15.08 -4.32
N PHE A 106 6.99 -14.31 -3.67
CA PHE A 106 8.45 -14.40 -3.80
C PHE A 106 8.96 -15.83 -3.49
N ASN A 107 8.52 -16.39 -2.38
CA ASN A 107 8.85 -17.78 -2.02
C ASN A 107 8.30 -18.79 -3.02
N GLN A 108 7.14 -18.51 -3.62
CA GLN A 108 6.48 -19.43 -4.56
C GLN A 108 7.10 -19.40 -5.96
N VAL A 109 7.38 -18.22 -6.52
CA VAL A 109 7.80 -18.07 -7.93
C VAL A 109 9.14 -17.36 -8.13
N GLY A 110 9.73 -16.78 -7.09
CA GLY A 110 10.90 -15.92 -7.19
C GLY A 110 10.55 -14.49 -7.55
N ILE A 111 11.51 -13.80 -8.15
CA ILE A 111 11.39 -12.40 -8.60
C ILE A 111 12.24 -12.18 -9.85
N VAL A 112 11.97 -11.11 -10.58
CA VAL A 112 12.78 -10.65 -11.71
C VAL A 112 13.04 -9.14 -11.61
N PRO A 113 14.06 -8.59 -12.29
CA PRO A 113 14.23 -7.15 -12.42
C PRO A 113 13.07 -6.51 -13.20
N GLU A 114 12.77 -5.25 -12.91
CA GLU A 114 11.73 -4.46 -13.61
C GLU A 114 12.00 -4.37 -15.12
N GLU A 115 13.26 -4.18 -15.54
CA GLU A 115 13.66 -4.15 -16.96
C GLU A 115 13.37 -5.45 -17.73
N VAL A 116 13.20 -6.57 -17.00
CA VAL A 116 12.88 -7.89 -17.58
C VAL A 116 11.37 -8.07 -17.70
N TYR A 117 10.60 -7.51 -16.78
CA TYR A 117 9.16 -7.66 -16.75
C TYR A 117 8.49 -6.45 -16.10
N SER A 118 8.14 -5.46 -16.91
CA SER A 118 7.47 -4.25 -16.43
C SER A 118 5.97 -4.46 -16.13
N GLY A 119 5.37 -5.54 -16.65
CA GLY A 119 3.93 -5.77 -16.51
C GLY A 119 3.06 -4.76 -17.26
N ILE A 120 3.59 -4.12 -18.30
CA ILE A 120 2.84 -3.26 -19.22
C ILE A 120 2.97 -3.86 -20.62
N ASN A 121 1.88 -4.38 -21.15
CA ASN A 121 1.81 -4.96 -22.49
C ASN A 121 0.56 -4.50 -23.26
N TYR A 122 0.20 -3.23 -23.11
CA TYR A 122 -0.91 -2.56 -23.78
C TYR A 122 -0.47 -1.16 -24.17
N ASP A 123 -1.26 -0.48 -25.00
CA ASP A 123 -0.91 0.84 -25.55
C ASP A 123 -0.95 1.96 -24.48
N SER A 124 -0.03 1.88 -23.52
CA SER A 124 0.15 2.85 -22.43
C SER A 124 1.54 2.67 -21.80
N ASP A 125 2.08 3.75 -21.27
CA ASP A 125 3.29 3.79 -20.45
C ASP A 125 3.01 3.72 -18.92
N ARG A 126 1.74 3.48 -18.57
CA ARG A 126 1.27 3.48 -17.17
C ARG A 126 0.42 2.27 -16.87
N HIS A 127 0.57 1.74 -15.66
CA HIS A 127 -0.26 0.66 -15.18
C HIS A 127 -1.73 1.05 -15.09
N ASN A 128 -2.61 0.17 -15.59
CA ASN A 128 -4.07 0.27 -15.44
C ASN A 128 -4.68 -1.13 -15.43
N HIS A 129 -5.12 -1.57 -14.28
CA HIS A 129 -5.69 -2.90 -14.08
C HIS A 129 -7.23 -2.94 -14.09
N ALA A 130 -7.90 -1.80 -14.31
CA ALA A 130 -9.35 -1.71 -14.15
C ALA A 130 -10.11 -2.68 -15.07
N GLU A 131 -9.69 -2.80 -16.34
CA GLU A 131 -10.32 -3.70 -17.31
C GLU A 131 -9.93 -5.17 -17.04
N MET A 132 -8.64 -5.44 -16.90
CA MET A 132 -8.11 -6.77 -16.63
C MET A 132 -8.82 -7.43 -15.44
N VAL A 133 -8.98 -6.70 -14.33
CA VAL A 133 -9.62 -7.22 -13.12
C VAL A 133 -11.09 -7.56 -13.33
N LYS A 134 -11.82 -6.82 -14.19
CA LYS A 134 -13.20 -7.15 -14.55
C LYS A 134 -13.26 -8.48 -15.29
N TYR A 135 -12.35 -8.71 -16.26
CA TYR A 135 -12.27 -9.99 -16.96
C TYR A 135 -11.88 -11.14 -16.04
N ILE A 136 -10.90 -10.93 -15.16
CA ILE A 136 -10.52 -11.93 -14.13
C ILE A 136 -11.75 -12.35 -13.32
N LYS A 137 -12.52 -11.38 -12.80
CA LYS A 137 -13.74 -11.65 -12.01
C LYS A 137 -14.79 -12.41 -12.81
N ALA A 138 -15.03 -12.04 -14.07
CA ALA A 138 -15.99 -12.71 -14.92
C ALA A 138 -15.60 -14.18 -15.19
N ILE A 139 -14.34 -14.43 -15.50
CA ILE A 139 -13.82 -15.78 -15.72
C ILE A 139 -13.88 -16.61 -14.43
N ALA A 140 -13.52 -16.01 -13.30
CA ALA A 140 -13.58 -16.68 -11.99
C ALA A 140 -15.01 -17.08 -11.63
N THR A 141 -15.98 -16.18 -11.81
CA THR A 141 -17.40 -16.45 -11.56
C THR A 141 -17.90 -17.60 -12.45
N THR A 142 -17.58 -17.55 -13.75
CA THR A 142 -17.96 -18.62 -14.68
C THR A 142 -17.38 -19.98 -14.27
N ALA A 143 -16.13 -20.04 -13.84
CA ALA A 143 -15.51 -21.28 -13.39
C ALA A 143 -16.19 -21.87 -12.13
N VAL A 144 -16.61 -21.01 -11.21
CA VAL A 144 -17.36 -21.40 -10.00
C VAL A 144 -18.75 -21.94 -10.40
N ASP A 145 -19.48 -21.24 -11.25
CA ASP A 145 -20.81 -21.64 -11.70
C ASP A 145 -20.78 -22.99 -12.45
N MET A 146 -19.78 -23.19 -13.26
CA MET A 146 -19.56 -24.45 -13.98
C MET A 146 -19.04 -25.58 -13.06
N LYS A 147 -18.62 -25.28 -11.84
CA LYS A 147 -17.98 -26.22 -10.90
C LYS A 147 -16.79 -26.98 -11.52
N LYS A 148 -16.11 -26.37 -12.47
CA LYS A 148 -15.05 -26.99 -13.24
C LYS A 148 -14.04 -25.95 -13.74
N ARG A 149 -12.75 -26.29 -13.64
CA ARG A 149 -11.66 -25.62 -14.34
C ARG A 149 -11.03 -26.61 -15.33
N SER A 150 -11.27 -26.36 -16.60
CA SER A 150 -10.69 -27.18 -17.69
C SER A 150 -9.27 -26.71 -18.04
N PRO A 151 -8.50 -27.46 -18.83
CA PRO A 151 -7.25 -26.98 -19.41
C PRO A 151 -7.40 -25.67 -20.18
N GLU A 152 -8.56 -25.45 -20.84
CA GLU A 152 -8.87 -24.21 -21.57
C GLU A 152 -9.02 -23.03 -20.62
N TYR A 153 -9.58 -23.23 -19.43
CA TYR A 153 -9.65 -22.20 -18.39
C TYR A 153 -8.25 -21.64 -18.05
N TYR A 154 -7.28 -22.54 -17.82
CA TYR A 154 -5.91 -22.12 -17.49
C TYR A 154 -5.26 -21.36 -18.63
N LYS A 155 -5.42 -21.84 -19.89
CA LYS A 155 -4.93 -21.14 -21.09
C LYS A 155 -5.57 -19.75 -21.24
N LEU A 156 -6.88 -19.65 -20.96
CA LEU A 156 -7.59 -18.37 -21.03
C LEU A 156 -7.06 -17.36 -20.02
N ILE A 157 -6.80 -17.80 -18.79
CA ILE A 157 -6.22 -16.96 -17.74
C ILE A 157 -4.80 -16.55 -18.09
N ASP A 158 -3.95 -17.48 -18.53
CA ASP A 158 -2.58 -17.15 -18.94
C ASP A 158 -2.56 -16.16 -20.11
N ASN A 159 -3.40 -16.36 -21.13
CA ASN A 159 -3.51 -15.45 -22.27
C ASN A 159 -4.03 -14.06 -21.84
N LEU A 160 -4.95 -13.99 -20.89
CA LEU A 160 -5.42 -12.73 -20.36
C LEU A 160 -4.27 -11.98 -19.68
N PHE A 161 -3.52 -12.62 -18.79
CA PHE A 161 -2.37 -12.00 -18.16
C PHE A 161 -1.26 -11.64 -19.17
N ASP A 162 -0.99 -12.51 -20.14
CA ASP A 162 -0.01 -12.22 -21.19
C ASP A 162 -0.40 -10.98 -22.01
N THR A 163 -1.72 -10.80 -22.25
CA THR A 163 -2.23 -9.63 -22.98
C THR A 163 -2.00 -8.33 -22.23
N TYR A 164 -2.23 -8.31 -20.91
CA TYR A 164 -2.13 -7.07 -20.12
C TYR A 164 -0.75 -6.87 -19.49
N LEU A 165 -0.14 -7.93 -18.99
CA LEU A 165 1.08 -7.86 -18.19
C LEU A 165 2.33 -8.36 -18.95
N GLY A 166 2.15 -8.96 -20.13
CA GLY A 166 3.23 -9.59 -20.88
C GLY A 166 3.53 -11.03 -20.42
N LYS A 167 4.29 -11.73 -21.26
CA LYS A 167 4.68 -13.11 -20.98
C LYS A 167 5.70 -13.20 -19.86
N LEU A 168 5.49 -14.15 -18.95
CA LEU A 168 6.48 -14.43 -17.92
C LEU A 168 7.79 -14.93 -18.51
N PRO A 169 8.93 -14.40 -18.08
CA PRO A 169 10.24 -14.91 -18.48
C PRO A 169 10.52 -16.26 -17.78
N GLU A 170 10.77 -17.30 -18.54
CA GLU A 170 11.29 -18.57 -17.99
C GLU A 170 12.77 -18.42 -17.61
N LYS A 171 13.52 -17.72 -18.47
CA LYS A 171 14.93 -17.38 -18.31
C LYS A 171 15.18 -15.97 -18.82
N PHE A 172 16.17 -15.30 -18.26
CA PHE A 172 16.58 -13.97 -18.66
C PHE A 172 18.06 -13.72 -18.35
N THR A 173 18.65 -12.75 -19.03
CA THR A 173 20.01 -12.29 -18.74
C THR A 173 19.94 -10.98 -17.96
N TYR A 174 20.59 -10.91 -16.82
CA TYR A 174 20.74 -9.69 -16.02
C TYR A 174 22.20 -9.51 -15.63
N GLN A 175 22.76 -8.34 -15.90
CA GLN A 175 24.17 -8.03 -15.65
C GLN A 175 25.13 -9.09 -16.19
N GLY A 176 24.85 -9.61 -17.40
CA GLY A 176 25.71 -10.58 -18.11
C GLY A 176 25.62 -12.03 -17.63
N LYS A 177 24.70 -12.33 -16.71
CA LYS A 177 24.48 -13.68 -16.20
C LYS A 177 23.06 -14.16 -16.48
N GLU A 178 22.90 -15.43 -16.88
CA GLU A 178 21.61 -16.07 -17.08
C GLU A 178 20.98 -16.48 -15.74
N TYR A 179 19.67 -16.21 -15.60
CA TYR A 179 18.87 -16.56 -14.45
C TYR A 179 17.51 -17.12 -14.85
N THR A 180 16.92 -17.88 -13.95
CA THR A 180 15.47 -18.05 -13.83
C THR A 180 14.96 -17.13 -12.72
N PRO A 181 13.65 -16.84 -12.61
CA PRO A 181 13.12 -16.04 -11.50
C PRO A 181 13.56 -16.56 -10.11
N LYS A 182 13.57 -17.88 -9.94
CA LYS A 182 14.02 -18.55 -8.70
C LYS A 182 15.52 -18.38 -8.42
N THR A 183 16.36 -18.56 -9.43
CA THR A 183 17.81 -18.43 -9.23
C THR A 183 18.23 -16.98 -9.04
N PHE A 184 17.50 -16.04 -9.63
CA PHE A 184 17.69 -14.62 -9.36
C PHE A 184 17.31 -14.27 -7.93
N ALA A 185 16.11 -14.67 -7.47
CA ALA A 185 15.68 -14.49 -6.09
C ALA A 185 16.70 -15.05 -5.09
N ALA A 186 17.18 -16.26 -5.32
CA ALA A 186 18.20 -16.87 -4.47
C ALA A 186 19.52 -16.07 -4.45
N SER A 187 19.91 -15.44 -5.56
CA SER A 187 21.14 -14.64 -5.63
C SER A 187 21.07 -13.33 -4.83
N LEU A 188 19.86 -12.83 -4.56
CA LEU A 188 19.64 -11.64 -3.74
C LEU A 188 19.97 -11.91 -2.27
N GLY A 189 19.78 -13.14 -1.79
CA GLY A 189 20.04 -13.53 -0.40
C GLY A 189 18.99 -13.01 0.58
N LEU A 190 17.82 -12.60 0.09
CA LEU A 190 16.67 -12.26 0.92
C LEU A 190 16.04 -13.55 1.45
N ASN A 191 15.76 -13.59 2.76
CA ASN A 191 15.00 -14.65 3.40
C ASN A 191 13.69 -14.07 3.93
N MET A 192 12.55 -14.49 3.39
CA MET A 192 11.25 -13.93 3.74
C MET A 192 10.83 -14.24 5.18
N ASP A 193 11.42 -15.24 5.82
CA ASP A 193 11.16 -15.57 7.23
C ASP A 193 11.82 -14.60 8.22
N ASP A 194 12.71 -13.72 7.75
CA ASP A 194 13.38 -12.71 8.59
C ASP A 194 12.50 -11.47 8.82
N TYR A 195 11.35 -11.37 8.15
CA TYR A 195 10.45 -10.23 8.23
C TYR A 195 9.19 -10.57 9.02
N ILE A 196 8.73 -9.60 9.79
CA ILE A 196 7.54 -9.75 10.63
C ILE A 196 6.55 -8.62 10.36
N GLU A 197 5.27 -8.94 10.32
CA GLU A 197 4.19 -7.98 10.27
C GLU A 197 3.68 -7.70 11.68
N LEU A 198 3.64 -6.41 12.03
CA LEU A 198 3.17 -5.91 13.32
C LEU A 198 1.86 -5.16 13.12
N THR A 199 1.02 -5.18 14.13
CA THR A 199 -0.22 -4.41 14.17
C THR A 199 -0.56 -4.02 15.60
N SER A 200 -1.55 -3.13 15.77
CA SER A 200 -1.98 -2.70 17.09
C SER A 200 -3.51 -2.59 17.15
N PHE A 201 -4.16 -3.64 17.69
CA PHE A 201 -5.59 -3.71 17.84
C PHE A 201 -5.98 -4.03 19.29
N THR A 202 -6.89 -3.24 19.87
CA THR A 202 -7.29 -3.37 21.28
C THR A 202 -8.27 -4.51 21.53
N HIS A 203 -8.99 -5.01 20.50
CA HIS A 203 -9.96 -6.09 20.64
C HIS A 203 -9.35 -7.50 20.59
N HIS A 204 -8.03 -7.59 20.32
CA HIS A 204 -7.26 -8.83 20.41
C HIS A 204 -6.20 -8.74 21.50
N PRO A 205 -5.81 -9.87 22.11
CA PRO A 205 -4.74 -9.88 23.08
C PRO A 205 -3.42 -9.37 22.48
N TYR A 206 -2.70 -8.54 23.21
CA TYR A 206 -1.35 -8.15 22.85
C TYR A 206 -0.36 -9.31 23.02
N TYR A 207 0.78 -9.20 22.34
CA TYR A 207 1.90 -10.16 22.35
C TYR A 207 1.52 -11.54 21.78
N GLN A 208 0.51 -11.58 20.94
CA GLN A 208 0.05 -12.76 20.24
C GLN A 208 -0.18 -12.43 18.77
N LYS A 209 -0.15 -13.48 17.95
CA LYS A 209 -0.55 -13.36 16.55
C LYS A 209 -2.05 -13.57 16.42
N PHE A 210 -2.68 -12.79 15.56
CA PHE A 210 -4.07 -12.98 15.16
C PHE A 210 -4.24 -12.62 13.68
N GLU A 211 -5.31 -13.09 13.08
CA GLU A 211 -5.71 -12.75 11.71
C GLU A 211 -6.35 -11.37 11.71
N VAL A 212 -5.73 -10.39 11.06
CA VAL A 212 -6.31 -9.05 10.90
C VAL A 212 -7.52 -9.13 9.98
N GLU A 213 -8.68 -8.71 10.50
CA GLU A 213 -10.00 -8.84 9.86
C GLU A 213 -10.24 -7.72 8.83
N VAL A 214 -9.40 -7.64 7.82
CA VAL A 214 -9.56 -6.70 6.71
C VAL A 214 -9.69 -7.46 5.38
N PRO A 215 -10.48 -6.95 4.42
CA PRO A 215 -10.69 -7.64 3.14
C PRO A 215 -9.42 -7.94 2.35
N ASP A 216 -8.39 -7.11 2.52
CA ASP A 216 -7.11 -7.26 1.83
C ASP A 216 -6.21 -8.34 2.44
N ASN A 217 -6.53 -8.81 3.66
CA ASN A 217 -5.95 -10.02 4.25
C ASN A 217 -6.65 -11.29 3.76
N TRP A 218 -6.80 -11.43 2.46
CA TRP A 218 -7.50 -12.57 1.83
C TRP A 218 -6.75 -13.90 1.98
N GLU A 219 -5.47 -13.88 2.32
CA GLU A 219 -4.64 -15.05 2.65
C GLU A 219 -4.80 -15.49 4.11
N HIS A 220 -5.54 -14.74 4.93
CA HIS A 220 -5.75 -15.03 6.35
C HIS A 220 -4.44 -15.10 7.15
N ALA A 221 -3.48 -14.26 6.78
CA ALA A 221 -2.21 -14.19 7.48
C ALA A 221 -2.38 -13.63 8.89
N GLN A 222 -1.50 -14.07 9.77
CA GLN A 222 -1.50 -13.63 11.15
C GLN A 222 -0.38 -12.62 11.40
N MET A 223 -0.75 -11.47 11.99
CA MET A 223 0.16 -10.41 12.37
C MET A 223 0.37 -10.40 13.88
N TYR A 224 1.54 -9.94 14.33
CA TYR A 224 1.85 -9.87 15.75
C TYR A 224 1.30 -8.57 16.34
N ASN A 225 0.43 -8.70 17.34
CA ASN A 225 -0.27 -7.59 17.97
C ASN A 225 0.54 -7.01 19.12
N LEU A 226 0.81 -5.70 19.08
CA LEU A 226 1.53 -4.96 20.11
C LEU A 226 0.70 -3.75 20.56
N PRO A 227 0.90 -3.26 21.81
CA PRO A 227 0.46 -1.92 22.15
C PRO A 227 1.04 -0.89 21.20
N LEU A 228 0.27 0.14 20.83
CA LEU A 228 0.67 1.12 19.82
C LEU A 228 2.05 1.75 20.12
N ASN A 229 2.26 2.16 21.39
CA ASN A 229 3.54 2.77 21.76
C ASN A 229 4.72 1.82 21.59
N GLU A 230 4.56 0.54 21.92
CA GLU A 230 5.62 -0.46 21.74
C GLU A 230 5.85 -0.77 20.25
N MET A 231 4.80 -0.80 19.45
CA MET A 231 4.94 -0.95 17.99
C MET A 231 5.73 0.23 17.40
N MET A 232 5.48 1.46 17.88
CA MET A 232 6.24 2.64 17.45
C MET A 232 7.69 2.60 17.95
N GLU A 233 7.94 2.13 19.18
CA GLU A 233 9.31 1.93 19.68
C GLU A 233 10.09 0.91 18.85
N VAL A 234 9.44 -0.16 18.39
CA VAL A 234 10.06 -1.13 17.47
C VAL A 234 10.41 -0.48 16.14
N ALA A 235 9.52 0.33 15.56
CA ALA A 235 9.77 1.07 14.33
C ALA A 235 10.93 2.06 14.49
N ASP A 236 10.96 2.83 15.58
CA ASP A 236 12.04 3.76 15.90
C ASP A 236 13.38 3.02 16.10
N TYR A 237 13.35 1.89 16.79
CA TYR A 237 14.54 1.05 16.95
C TYR A 237 15.07 0.54 15.59
N ALA A 238 14.18 0.06 14.72
CA ALA A 238 14.55 -0.41 13.38
C ALA A 238 15.20 0.72 12.58
N LEU A 239 14.57 1.89 12.50
CA LEU A 239 15.09 3.05 11.77
C LEU A 239 16.47 3.50 12.30
N ASN A 240 16.62 3.59 13.63
CA ASN A 240 17.90 3.98 14.25
C ASN A 240 19.02 2.94 14.04
N ASN A 241 18.69 1.71 13.68
CA ASN A 241 19.64 0.65 13.34
C ASN A 241 19.79 0.44 11.81
N GLY A 242 19.29 1.37 11.00
CA GLY A 242 19.46 1.38 9.54
C GLY A 242 18.53 0.46 8.77
N TYR A 243 17.47 -0.05 9.41
CA TYR A 243 16.39 -0.76 8.73
C TYR A 243 15.33 0.21 8.25
N THR A 244 14.64 -0.11 7.17
CA THR A 244 13.42 0.58 6.76
C THR A 244 12.19 -0.07 7.36
N VAL A 245 11.05 0.61 7.29
CA VAL A 245 9.75 0.10 7.73
C VAL A 245 8.77 0.21 6.57
N CYS A 246 8.13 -0.91 6.21
CA CYS A 246 7.01 -0.90 5.27
C CYS A 246 5.74 -0.58 6.06
N TRP A 247 5.11 0.52 5.72
CA TRP A 247 3.89 1.00 6.37
C TRP A 247 2.69 0.78 5.46
N ASP A 248 1.63 0.20 6.01
CA ASP A 248 0.30 0.17 5.43
C ASP A 248 -0.66 0.97 6.33
N GLY A 249 -1.31 1.98 5.77
CA GLY A 249 -2.15 2.90 6.52
C GLY A 249 -3.20 3.60 5.65
N ASP A 250 -4.21 4.18 6.30
CA ASP A 250 -5.28 4.91 5.62
C ASP A 250 -4.78 6.27 5.12
N VAL A 251 -4.71 6.42 3.80
CA VAL A 251 -4.34 7.66 3.11
C VAL A 251 -5.54 8.55 2.80
N SER A 252 -6.76 8.11 3.12
CA SER A 252 -8.00 8.86 2.88
C SER A 252 -8.35 9.84 4.00
N GLU A 253 -7.66 9.79 5.11
CA GLU A 253 -7.85 10.69 6.25
C GLU A 253 -7.59 12.17 5.87
N LYS A 254 -8.38 13.08 6.42
CA LYS A 254 -8.29 14.52 6.12
C LYS A 254 -6.93 15.14 6.44
N GLY A 255 -6.21 14.56 7.41
CA GLY A 255 -4.86 15.00 7.78
C GLY A 255 -3.78 14.55 6.82
N PHE A 256 -4.06 13.58 5.93
CA PHE A 256 -3.11 13.09 4.94
C PHE A 256 -3.18 13.95 3.67
N SER A 257 -2.11 14.68 3.38
CA SER A 257 -2.03 15.56 2.22
C SER A 257 -0.82 15.22 1.35
N PHE A 258 -1.01 14.37 0.35
CA PHE A 258 0.02 14.07 -0.64
C PHE A 258 0.57 15.34 -1.30
N LYS A 259 -0.32 16.28 -1.68
CA LYS A 259 0.07 17.55 -2.33
C LYS A 259 1.04 18.38 -1.50
N ASN A 260 0.88 18.36 -0.18
CA ASN A 260 1.70 19.14 0.75
C ASN A 260 2.83 18.31 1.37
N GLY A 261 2.91 17.00 1.08
CA GLY A 261 3.91 16.09 1.62
C GLY A 261 3.84 15.93 3.13
N VAL A 262 2.63 15.97 3.71
CA VAL A 262 2.42 15.89 5.17
C VAL A 262 1.27 14.95 5.52
N ALA A 263 1.42 14.27 6.64
CA ALA A 263 0.35 13.56 7.32
C ALA A 263 0.26 14.10 8.75
N ILE A 264 -0.88 14.68 9.10
CA ILE A 264 -1.10 15.31 10.40
C ILE A 264 -2.24 14.59 11.07
N ASN A 265 -2.05 14.18 12.32
CA ASN A 265 -3.17 13.71 13.14
C ASN A 265 -3.95 14.95 13.59
N PRO A 266 -5.15 15.24 13.05
CA PRO A 266 -5.92 16.36 13.51
C PRO A 266 -6.28 16.11 14.98
N GLU A 267 -6.19 17.15 15.81
CA GLU A 267 -6.72 17.08 17.18
C GLU A 267 -8.16 16.57 17.12
N VAL A 268 -8.40 15.42 17.74
CA VAL A 268 -9.75 14.88 17.87
C VAL A 268 -10.54 15.87 18.72
N LYS A 269 -11.49 16.58 18.12
CA LYS A 269 -12.40 17.41 18.89
C LYS A 269 -13.11 16.51 19.89
N LYS A 270 -12.93 16.78 21.19
CA LYS A 270 -13.72 16.12 22.22
C LYS A 270 -15.20 16.38 21.96
N VAL A 271 -16.06 15.46 22.35
CA VAL A 271 -17.53 15.61 22.20
C VAL A 271 -18.02 16.97 22.73
N GLU A 272 -17.33 17.53 23.69
CA GLU A 272 -17.56 18.84 24.29
C GLU A 272 -17.31 20.01 23.32
N ASP A 273 -16.47 19.81 22.31
CA ASP A 273 -16.07 20.82 21.32
C ASP A 273 -17.02 20.91 20.11
N TYR A 274 -18.01 20.01 20.01
CA TYR A 274 -19.02 20.09 18.97
C TYR A 274 -20.01 21.23 19.23
N SER A 275 -20.26 22.04 18.23
CA SER A 275 -21.24 23.11 18.31
C SER A 275 -22.64 22.54 18.60
N THR A 276 -23.51 23.36 19.20
CA THR A 276 -24.92 23.00 19.41
C THR A 276 -25.64 22.66 18.12
N THR A 277 -25.20 23.21 16.99
CA THR A 277 -25.73 22.93 15.64
C THR A 277 -25.35 21.52 15.17
N ASP A 278 -24.12 21.09 15.43
CA ASP A 278 -23.66 19.74 15.08
C ASP A 278 -24.38 18.69 15.91
N ARG A 279 -24.57 18.93 17.22
CA ARG A 279 -25.37 18.06 18.10
C ARG A 279 -26.82 17.93 17.63
N ALA A 280 -27.47 19.04 17.31
CA ALA A 280 -28.85 19.05 16.82
C ALA A 280 -29.00 18.36 15.45
N ARG A 281 -27.96 18.37 14.61
CA ARG A 281 -27.92 17.61 13.37
C ARG A 281 -27.80 16.11 13.64
N PHE A 282 -26.95 15.71 14.56
CA PHE A 282 -26.73 14.32 14.96
C PHE A 282 -27.99 13.67 15.55
N GLU A 283 -28.74 14.45 16.35
CA GLU A 283 -30.00 13.99 16.94
C GLU A 283 -31.10 13.72 15.90
N LYS A 284 -31.06 14.37 14.74
CA LYS A 284 -32.05 14.22 13.68
C LYS A 284 -31.69 13.12 12.65
N MET A 285 -30.52 12.55 12.73
CA MET A 285 -30.07 11.48 11.85
C MET A 285 -30.71 10.15 12.23
N ASP A 286 -31.03 9.34 11.25
CA ASP A 286 -31.37 7.94 11.51
C ASP A 286 -30.11 7.15 11.93
N GLU A 287 -30.29 5.91 12.37
CA GLU A 287 -29.18 5.08 12.86
C GLU A 287 -28.10 4.85 11.81
N LYS A 288 -28.50 4.65 10.56
CA LYS A 288 -27.56 4.43 9.44
C LYS A 288 -26.76 5.71 9.15
N GLU A 289 -27.43 6.85 9.11
CA GLU A 289 -26.79 8.15 8.90
C GLU A 289 -25.83 8.49 10.06
N ARG A 290 -26.20 8.16 11.29
CA ARG A 290 -25.30 8.31 12.46
C ARG A 290 -24.06 7.46 12.34
N LEU A 291 -24.22 6.20 11.96
CA LEU A 291 -23.08 5.30 11.73
C LEU A 291 -22.17 5.83 10.62
N GLU A 292 -22.75 6.29 9.49
CA GLU A 292 -21.95 6.88 8.41
C GLU A 292 -21.20 8.16 8.83
N GLU A 293 -21.78 8.98 9.70
CA GLU A 293 -21.10 10.17 10.25
C GLU A 293 -20.02 9.78 11.27
N VAL A 294 -20.26 8.78 12.11
CA VAL A 294 -19.25 8.24 13.03
C VAL A 294 -18.05 7.71 12.22
N TYR A 295 -18.28 6.97 11.15
CA TYR A 295 -17.24 6.51 10.23
C TYR A 295 -16.46 7.64 9.53
N LYS A 296 -17.03 8.84 9.43
CA LYS A 296 -16.35 10.00 8.87
C LYS A 296 -15.45 10.72 9.88
N PHE A 297 -15.73 10.61 11.17
CA PHE A 297 -15.10 11.39 12.23
C PHE A 297 -14.33 10.53 13.23
N GLU A 298 -14.75 9.30 13.44
CA GLU A 298 -14.04 8.31 14.23
C GLU A 298 -13.36 7.32 13.28
N LYS A 299 -12.23 6.76 13.70
CA LYS A 299 -11.66 5.64 12.98
C LYS A 299 -12.71 4.53 12.93
N PRO A 300 -12.89 3.85 11.78
CA PRO A 300 -13.96 2.85 11.62
C PRO A 300 -13.87 1.68 12.62
N PHE A 301 -12.76 1.58 13.32
CA PHE A 301 -12.54 0.57 14.34
C PHE A 301 -12.08 1.27 15.63
N PRO A 302 -12.97 1.47 16.62
CA PRO A 302 -12.60 2.08 17.87
C PRO A 302 -11.56 1.28 18.67
N GLU A 303 -11.34 0.04 18.29
CA GLU A 303 -10.34 -0.88 18.85
C GLU A 303 -8.94 -0.67 18.26
N VAL A 304 -8.81 0.07 17.17
CA VAL A 304 -7.51 0.40 16.55
C VAL A 304 -6.88 1.55 17.34
N ASN A 305 -5.65 1.37 17.76
CA ASN A 305 -4.88 2.39 18.48
C ASN A 305 -4.27 3.42 17.53
#